data_6ce0a88d9aed6f602aa4e4456d0e7f86
#
_entry.id   6ce0a88d9aed6f602aa4e4456d0e7f86
#
_cell.length_a   1.000
_cell.length_b   1.000
_cell.length_c   1.000
_cell.angle_alpha   90.00
_cell.angle_beta   90.00
_cell.angle_gamma   90.00
#
_symmetry.space_group_name_H-M   'P 1'
#
loop_
_entity.id
_entity.type
_entity.pdbx_description
1 polymer ?
#
loop_
_entity_poly.entity_id
_entity_poly.type
_entity_poly.pdbx_seq_one_letter_code
_entity_poly.pdbx_strand_id
1 'polypeptide(L)'
;MSNRAVFLDRDGVINEEVNYLRRPADFRLLPRAAAAIRLLRKHGWRVIVVTNQSGVMRGYYTDGDVTAIHERMRRDLARAKTQVDAVYFCPHHPDDGCDCRKPRTLLFERAAADLSLDLAASYFVGDKLTDLLPGRTLGGHSALVLTGYGRQALELARQRGFQPDYVADNLYSAAQWIVQRGDSTYVTCSDPPAVPSDPSVIPSAAKESPPDESIVRL
;
A
#
# COMPACT_ATOMS: atom_id res chain seq x y z
N MET A 1 -23.21 6.97 -3.40
CA MET A 1 -22.08 6.20 -2.82
C MET A 1 -20.82 7.03 -3.00
N SER A 2 -19.88 6.95 -2.06
CA SER A 2 -18.62 7.69 -2.23
C SER A 2 -17.87 7.19 -3.45
N ASN A 3 -17.39 8.10 -4.31
CA ASN A 3 -16.55 7.79 -5.48
C ASN A 3 -15.05 7.86 -5.15
N ARG A 4 -14.67 7.97 -3.88
CA ARG A 4 -13.28 8.04 -3.41
C ARG A 4 -12.80 6.71 -2.84
N ALA A 5 -11.52 6.40 -3.02
CA ALA A 5 -10.93 5.13 -2.63
C ALA A 5 -9.66 5.29 -1.80
N VAL A 6 -9.32 4.21 -1.10
CA VAL A 6 -7.98 4.00 -0.56
C VAL A 6 -7.39 2.78 -1.27
N PHE A 7 -6.34 3.03 -2.05
CA PHE A 7 -5.56 2.02 -2.74
C PHE A 7 -4.45 1.53 -1.81
N LEU A 8 -4.40 0.23 -1.57
CA LEU A 8 -3.45 -0.42 -0.68
C LEU A 8 -2.54 -1.35 -1.47
N ASP A 9 -1.23 -1.32 -1.20
CA ASP A 9 -0.43 -2.50 -1.53
C ASP A 9 -0.84 -3.67 -0.63
N ARG A 10 -0.46 -4.89 -1.00
CA ARG A 10 -0.78 -6.10 -0.26
C ARG A 10 0.33 -6.46 0.72
N ASP A 11 1.51 -6.80 0.19
CA ASP A 11 2.64 -7.30 0.97
C ASP A 11 3.32 -6.14 1.71
N GLY A 12 3.56 -6.28 3.01
CA GLY A 12 4.09 -5.22 3.86
C GLY A 12 3.06 -4.19 4.34
N VAL A 13 1.82 -4.21 3.81
CA VAL A 13 0.74 -3.28 4.15
C VAL A 13 -0.46 -4.01 4.79
N ILE A 14 -1.01 -5.00 4.11
CA ILE A 14 -2.14 -5.81 4.58
C ILE A 14 -1.64 -7.07 5.27
N ASN A 15 -0.65 -7.75 4.67
CA ASN A 15 -0.01 -8.94 5.21
C ASN A 15 1.50 -8.74 5.37
N GLU A 16 2.10 -9.63 6.15
CA GLU A 16 3.55 -9.67 6.33
C GLU A 16 4.28 -9.79 4.99
N GLU A 17 5.36 -9.03 4.82
CA GLU A 17 6.27 -9.16 3.69
C GLU A 17 7.18 -10.39 3.92
N VAL A 18 7.15 -11.35 3.00
CA VAL A 18 7.90 -12.62 3.11
C VAL A 18 8.72 -12.91 1.86
N ASN A 19 9.04 -11.88 1.08
CA ASN A 19 9.79 -12.00 -0.16
C ASN A 19 9.25 -13.13 -1.07
N TYR A 20 8.25 -12.80 -1.90
CA TYR A 20 7.51 -13.73 -2.76
C TYR A 20 6.62 -14.72 -1.99
N LEU A 21 5.51 -14.24 -1.49
CA LEU A 21 4.45 -15.08 -0.91
C LEU A 21 3.90 -16.06 -1.96
N ARG A 22 4.12 -17.37 -1.74
CA ARG A 22 3.84 -18.41 -2.73
C ARG A 22 2.62 -19.27 -2.40
N ARG A 23 2.28 -19.41 -1.13
CA ARG A 23 1.24 -20.30 -0.66
C ARG A 23 0.23 -19.60 0.22
N PRO A 24 -1.06 -19.88 0.09
CA PRO A 24 -2.09 -19.33 1.00
C PRO A 24 -1.84 -19.65 2.48
N ALA A 25 -1.16 -20.78 2.77
CA ALA A 25 -0.84 -21.17 4.14
C ALA A 25 0.16 -20.22 4.83
N ASP A 26 0.97 -19.53 4.05
CA ASP A 26 2.00 -18.59 4.55
C ASP A 26 1.45 -17.17 4.71
N PHE A 27 0.25 -16.89 4.22
CA PHE A 27 -0.40 -15.60 4.35
C PHE A 27 -0.71 -15.28 5.82
N ARG A 28 -0.25 -14.14 6.31
CA ARG A 28 -0.49 -13.63 7.67
C ARG A 28 -0.88 -12.16 7.61
N LEU A 29 -2.07 -11.82 8.10
CA LEU A 29 -2.46 -10.42 8.25
C LEU A 29 -1.52 -9.70 9.22
N LEU A 30 -1.10 -8.50 8.86
CA LEU A 30 -0.41 -7.61 9.79
C LEU A 30 -1.34 -7.21 10.96
N PRO A 31 -0.77 -6.96 12.13
CA PRO A 31 -1.54 -6.48 13.28
C PRO A 31 -2.39 -5.26 12.90
N ARG A 32 -3.67 -5.27 13.26
CA ARG A 32 -4.65 -4.21 13.02
C ARG A 32 -4.97 -3.90 11.54
N ALA A 33 -4.43 -4.63 10.54
CA ALA A 33 -4.76 -4.39 9.13
C ALA A 33 -6.26 -4.53 8.84
N ALA A 34 -6.90 -5.59 9.34
CA ALA A 34 -8.35 -5.75 9.19
C ALA A 34 -9.16 -4.64 9.92
N ALA A 35 -8.67 -4.15 11.07
CA ALA A 35 -9.29 -3.03 11.77
C ALA A 35 -9.18 -1.71 10.99
N ALA A 36 -8.05 -1.48 10.32
CA ALA A 36 -7.83 -0.34 9.43
C ALA A 36 -8.82 -0.36 8.25
N ILE A 37 -8.92 -1.49 7.56
CA ILE A 37 -9.86 -1.66 6.44
C ILE A 37 -11.30 -1.44 6.90
N ARG A 38 -11.68 -1.98 8.06
CA ARG A 38 -13.01 -1.77 8.62
C ARG A 38 -13.27 -0.29 8.97
N LEU A 39 -12.28 0.42 9.52
CA LEU A 39 -12.37 1.84 9.80
C LEU A 39 -12.63 2.66 8.52
N LEU A 40 -11.83 2.46 7.47
CA LEU A 40 -11.99 3.12 6.18
C LEU A 40 -13.39 2.87 5.59
N ARG A 41 -13.83 1.62 5.57
CA ARG A 41 -15.15 1.25 5.04
C ARG A 41 -16.30 1.86 5.84
N LYS A 42 -16.17 1.93 7.17
CA LYS A 42 -17.16 2.58 8.05
C LYS A 42 -17.36 4.06 7.69
N HIS A 43 -16.30 4.73 7.23
CA HIS A 43 -16.32 6.14 6.79
C HIS A 43 -16.57 6.30 5.28
N GLY A 44 -17.09 5.25 4.62
CA GLY A 44 -17.55 5.32 3.22
C GLY A 44 -16.45 5.23 2.19
N TRP A 45 -15.21 4.89 2.56
CA TRP A 45 -14.13 4.68 1.61
C TRP A 45 -14.26 3.32 0.92
N ARG A 46 -14.06 3.30 -0.42
CA ARG A 46 -13.76 2.06 -1.13
C ARG A 46 -12.33 1.63 -0.82
N VAL A 47 -12.12 0.35 -0.56
CA VAL A 47 -10.77 -0.18 -0.28
C VAL A 47 -10.36 -1.13 -1.40
N ILE A 48 -9.30 -0.79 -2.11
CA ILE A 48 -8.86 -1.49 -3.31
C ILE A 48 -7.40 -1.91 -3.13
N VAL A 49 -7.10 -3.14 -3.47
CA VAL A 49 -5.73 -3.65 -3.45
C VAL A 49 -5.13 -3.54 -4.84
N VAL A 50 -3.93 -2.94 -4.93
CA VAL A 50 -3.14 -2.90 -6.16
C VAL A 50 -1.73 -3.37 -5.84
N THR A 51 -1.32 -4.54 -6.36
CA THR A 51 -0.07 -5.19 -5.96
C THR A 51 0.76 -5.67 -7.15
N ASN A 52 2.10 -5.58 -7.04
CA ASN A 52 3.05 -6.12 -8.00
C ASN A 52 3.44 -7.56 -7.61
N GLN A 53 3.18 -8.52 -8.48
CA GLN A 53 3.40 -9.96 -8.24
C GLN A 53 4.35 -10.57 -9.28
N SER A 54 5.56 -10.02 -9.39
CA SER A 54 6.56 -10.44 -10.40
C SER A 54 7.05 -11.89 -10.24
N GLY A 55 6.77 -12.53 -9.13
CA GLY A 55 7.07 -13.96 -8.94
C GLY A 55 6.39 -14.86 -9.96
N VAL A 56 5.28 -14.42 -10.57
CA VAL A 56 4.61 -15.13 -11.67
C VAL A 56 5.55 -15.22 -12.87
N MET A 57 5.99 -14.08 -13.43
CA MET A 57 6.90 -14.08 -14.59
C MET A 57 8.30 -14.61 -14.26
N ARG A 58 8.69 -14.63 -12.99
CA ARG A 58 9.91 -15.30 -12.52
C ARG A 58 9.75 -16.82 -12.40
N GLY A 59 8.55 -17.37 -12.60
CA GLY A 59 8.28 -18.81 -12.47
C GLY A 59 8.29 -19.32 -11.01
N TYR A 60 8.18 -18.44 -10.02
CA TYR A 60 8.18 -18.84 -8.61
C TYR A 60 6.81 -19.37 -8.16
N TYR A 61 5.74 -18.89 -8.77
CA TYR A 61 4.35 -19.29 -8.57
C TYR A 61 3.50 -18.86 -9.77
N THR A 62 2.27 -19.37 -9.86
CA THR A 62 1.35 -19.10 -10.96
C THR A 62 0.34 -18.00 -10.63
N ASP A 63 -0.39 -17.50 -11.63
CA ASP A 63 -1.55 -16.61 -11.44
C ASP A 63 -2.63 -17.28 -10.54
N GLY A 64 -2.77 -18.62 -10.66
CA GLY A 64 -3.65 -19.40 -9.80
C GLY A 64 -3.25 -19.35 -8.33
N ASP A 65 -1.95 -19.39 -8.03
CA ASP A 65 -1.43 -19.25 -6.66
C ASP A 65 -1.69 -17.84 -6.12
N VAL A 66 -1.50 -16.80 -6.93
CA VAL A 66 -1.83 -15.41 -6.55
C VAL A 66 -3.32 -15.30 -6.24
N THR A 67 -4.17 -15.86 -7.08
CA THR A 67 -5.63 -15.89 -6.87
C THR A 67 -5.99 -16.60 -5.57
N ALA A 68 -5.40 -17.76 -5.30
CA ALA A 68 -5.63 -18.52 -4.07
C ALA A 68 -5.18 -17.74 -2.80
N ILE A 69 -4.08 -16.97 -2.89
CA ILE A 69 -3.63 -16.08 -1.82
C ILE A 69 -4.63 -14.93 -1.61
N HIS A 70 -5.15 -14.33 -2.68
CA HIS A 70 -6.17 -13.29 -2.58
C HIS A 70 -7.49 -13.81 -1.99
N GLU A 71 -7.88 -15.05 -2.31
CA GLU A 71 -9.03 -15.70 -1.66
C GLU A 71 -8.78 -15.96 -0.17
N ARG A 72 -7.55 -16.35 0.20
CA ARG A 72 -7.17 -16.49 1.61
C ARG A 72 -7.27 -15.13 2.32
N MET A 73 -6.74 -14.05 1.75
CA MET A 73 -6.88 -12.70 2.27
C MET A 73 -8.35 -12.32 2.49
N ARG A 74 -9.20 -12.55 1.47
CA ARG A 74 -10.65 -12.25 1.57
C ARG A 74 -11.32 -13.03 2.71
N ARG A 75 -11.01 -14.31 2.85
CA ARG A 75 -11.55 -15.13 3.96
C ARG A 75 -11.12 -14.63 5.33
N ASP A 76 -9.85 -14.25 5.49
CA ASP A 76 -9.34 -13.78 6.78
C ASP A 76 -9.92 -12.39 7.12
N LEU A 77 -10.08 -11.51 6.14
CA LEU A 77 -10.78 -10.23 6.31
C LEU A 77 -12.26 -10.43 6.66
N ALA A 78 -12.95 -11.39 6.01
CA ALA A 78 -14.34 -11.71 6.31
C ALA A 78 -14.54 -12.23 7.74
N ARG A 79 -13.63 -13.08 8.23
CA ARG A 79 -13.60 -13.51 9.65
C ARG A 79 -13.45 -12.32 10.60
N ALA A 80 -12.71 -11.30 10.19
CA ALA A 80 -12.56 -10.05 10.92
C ALA A 80 -13.71 -9.03 10.64
N LYS A 81 -14.80 -9.47 10.00
CA LYS A 81 -15.99 -8.67 9.67
C LYS A 81 -15.66 -7.42 8.81
N THR A 82 -14.80 -7.59 7.82
CA THR A 82 -14.47 -6.58 6.82
C THR A 82 -14.12 -7.22 5.48
N GLN A 83 -13.92 -6.42 4.44
CA GLN A 83 -13.55 -6.88 3.11
C GLN A 83 -12.86 -5.77 2.32
N VAL A 84 -12.20 -6.12 1.22
CA VAL A 84 -11.77 -5.19 0.17
C VAL A 84 -12.77 -5.21 -0.98
N ASP A 85 -12.92 -4.08 -1.68
CA ASP A 85 -13.90 -3.94 -2.76
C ASP A 85 -13.41 -4.56 -4.07
N ALA A 86 -12.09 -4.45 -4.34
CA ALA A 86 -11.46 -5.06 -5.51
C ALA A 86 -9.98 -5.37 -5.26
N VAL A 87 -9.41 -6.23 -6.11
CA VAL A 87 -7.98 -6.56 -6.12
C VAL A 87 -7.49 -6.57 -7.55
N TYR A 88 -6.46 -5.79 -7.83
CA TYR A 88 -5.74 -5.74 -9.10
C TYR A 88 -4.29 -6.12 -8.87
N PHE A 89 -3.68 -6.88 -9.79
CA PHE A 89 -2.28 -7.22 -9.67
C PHE A 89 -1.56 -7.20 -11.02
N CYS A 90 -0.26 -6.93 -10.99
CA CYS A 90 0.63 -7.02 -12.14
C CYS A 90 1.50 -8.27 -11.99
N PRO A 91 1.45 -9.25 -12.91
CA PRO A 91 2.26 -10.46 -12.86
C PRO A 91 3.66 -10.27 -13.47
N HIS A 92 3.91 -9.17 -14.18
CA HIS A 92 5.06 -8.98 -15.06
C HIS A 92 6.38 -8.78 -14.31
N HIS A 93 7.48 -9.18 -14.96
CA HIS A 93 8.83 -8.88 -14.49
C HIS A 93 9.08 -7.36 -14.49
N PRO A 94 9.94 -6.83 -13.61
CA PRO A 94 10.29 -5.39 -13.62
C PRO A 94 10.77 -4.88 -14.98
N ASP A 95 11.50 -5.73 -15.75
CA ASP A 95 12.12 -5.36 -17.03
C ASP A 95 11.18 -5.53 -18.25
N ASP A 96 9.96 -6.06 -18.07
CA ASP A 96 9.00 -6.28 -19.17
C ASP A 96 8.42 -4.97 -19.75
N GLY A 97 8.66 -3.85 -19.10
CA GLY A 97 8.16 -2.54 -19.56
C GLY A 97 6.64 -2.39 -19.60
N CYS A 98 5.89 -3.29 -18.95
CA CYS A 98 4.42 -3.27 -18.97
C CYS A 98 3.82 -2.03 -18.29
N ASP A 99 2.64 -1.60 -18.71
CA ASP A 99 1.98 -0.40 -18.16
C ASP A 99 1.25 -0.65 -16.83
N CYS A 100 1.05 -1.92 -16.44
CA CYS A 100 0.31 -2.27 -15.23
C CYS A 100 1.16 -2.32 -13.95
N ARG A 101 2.51 -2.36 -14.08
CA ARG A 101 3.38 -2.45 -12.92
C ARG A 101 3.58 -1.08 -12.25
N LYS A 102 3.26 -0.98 -10.96
CA LYS A 102 3.59 0.21 -10.16
C LYS A 102 5.10 0.54 -10.27
N PRO A 103 5.49 1.82 -10.47
CA PRO A 103 4.70 3.03 -10.26
C PRO A 103 3.80 3.49 -11.44
N ARG A 104 3.66 2.70 -12.52
CA ARG A 104 2.74 3.04 -13.60
C ARG A 104 1.28 2.96 -13.15
N THR A 105 0.39 3.72 -13.79
CA THR A 105 -0.94 4.05 -13.28
C THR A 105 -2.08 3.17 -13.79
N LEU A 106 -1.84 2.33 -14.81
CA LEU A 106 -2.89 1.59 -15.52
C LEU A 106 -3.85 0.81 -14.60
N LEU A 107 -3.36 0.14 -13.54
CA LEU A 107 -4.23 -0.62 -12.64
C LEU A 107 -5.14 0.28 -11.80
N PHE A 108 -4.67 1.46 -11.45
CA PHE A 108 -5.47 2.47 -10.72
C PHE A 108 -6.53 3.09 -11.63
N GLU A 109 -6.19 3.41 -12.86
CA GLU A 109 -7.10 3.92 -13.89
C GLU A 109 -8.18 2.89 -14.22
N ARG A 110 -7.79 1.61 -14.36
CA ARG A 110 -8.74 0.50 -14.54
C ARG A 110 -9.70 0.39 -13.37
N ALA A 111 -9.19 0.41 -12.14
CA ALA A 111 -10.02 0.39 -10.94
C ALA A 111 -10.99 1.58 -10.89
N ALA A 112 -10.52 2.77 -11.31
CA ALA A 112 -11.35 3.96 -11.38
C ALA A 112 -12.46 3.83 -12.42
N ALA A 113 -12.17 3.27 -13.60
CA ALA A 113 -13.17 3.01 -14.63
C ALA A 113 -14.20 1.96 -14.17
N ASP A 114 -13.74 0.83 -13.62
CA ASP A 114 -14.58 -0.28 -13.19
C ASP A 114 -15.55 0.10 -12.04
N LEU A 115 -15.12 1.02 -11.15
CA LEU A 115 -15.81 1.35 -9.91
C LEU A 115 -16.27 2.82 -9.83
N SER A 116 -16.10 3.58 -10.92
CA SER A 116 -16.45 5.01 -11.03
C SER A 116 -15.80 5.86 -9.91
N LEU A 117 -14.47 5.73 -9.76
CA LEU A 117 -13.72 6.39 -8.68
C LEU A 117 -13.09 7.70 -9.15
N ASP A 118 -12.97 8.63 -8.23
CA ASP A 118 -12.18 9.85 -8.34
C ASP A 118 -10.77 9.60 -7.77
N LEU A 119 -9.79 9.50 -8.64
CA LEU A 119 -8.40 9.24 -8.26
C LEU A 119 -7.77 10.43 -7.54
N ALA A 120 -8.16 11.66 -7.90
CA ALA A 120 -7.65 12.86 -7.24
C ALA A 120 -8.17 13.03 -5.80
N ALA A 121 -9.38 12.49 -5.51
CA ALA A 121 -9.94 12.44 -4.18
C ALA A 121 -9.54 11.17 -3.39
N SER A 122 -8.61 10.36 -3.93
CA SER A 122 -8.26 9.06 -3.37
C SER A 122 -6.88 9.06 -2.72
N TYR A 123 -6.63 8.04 -1.89
CA TYR A 123 -5.37 7.84 -1.15
C TYR A 123 -4.64 6.60 -1.64
N PHE A 124 -3.31 6.68 -1.68
CA PHE A 124 -2.40 5.63 -2.12
C PHE A 124 -1.48 5.28 -0.95
N VAL A 125 -1.62 4.08 -0.42
CA VAL A 125 -0.94 3.61 0.79
C VAL A 125 -0.05 2.42 0.45
N GLY A 126 1.21 2.51 0.79
CA GLY A 126 2.18 1.46 0.52
C GLY A 126 3.40 1.52 1.45
N ASP A 127 4.24 0.50 1.36
CA ASP A 127 5.51 0.41 2.04
C ASP A 127 6.71 0.71 1.12
N LYS A 128 6.44 1.03 -0.18
CA LYS A 128 7.46 1.36 -1.18
C LYS A 128 7.12 2.64 -1.93
N LEU A 129 8.13 3.34 -2.46
CA LEU A 129 7.90 4.54 -3.29
C LEU A 129 7.05 4.24 -4.52
N THR A 130 7.18 3.05 -5.09
CA THR A 130 6.39 2.62 -6.25
C THR A 130 4.89 2.58 -5.98
N ASP A 131 4.49 2.49 -4.73
CA ASP A 131 3.08 2.51 -4.32
C ASP A 131 2.53 3.93 -4.20
N LEU A 132 3.40 4.89 -3.85
CA LEU A 132 3.06 6.28 -3.55
C LEU A 132 3.11 7.19 -4.77
N LEU A 133 4.07 6.94 -5.67
CA LEU A 133 4.27 7.74 -6.88
C LEU A 133 3.01 7.83 -7.76
N PRO A 134 2.20 6.76 -7.94
CA PRO A 134 0.94 6.85 -8.66
C PRO A 134 -0.01 7.90 -8.08
N GLY A 135 -0.07 8.03 -6.75
CA GLY A 135 -0.88 9.06 -6.10
C GLY A 135 -0.52 10.46 -6.57
N ARG A 136 0.78 10.78 -6.59
CA ARG A 136 1.27 12.07 -7.08
C ARG A 136 0.95 12.28 -8.57
N THR A 137 1.11 11.24 -9.39
CA THR A 137 0.84 11.30 -10.84
C THR A 137 -0.64 11.52 -11.13
N LEU A 138 -1.53 10.93 -10.32
CA LEU A 138 -2.98 10.97 -10.50
C LEU A 138 -3.67 12.09 -9.70
N GLY A 139 -2.88 12.96 -9.03
CA GLY A 139 -3.40 14.10 -8.26
C GLY A 139 -4.02 13.73 -6.92
N GLY A 140 -3.87 12.48 -6.48
CA GLY A 140 -4.34 12.00 -5.18
C GLY A 140 -3.30 12.16 -4.06
N HIS A 141 -3.60 11.58 -2.90
CA HIS A 141 -2.77 11.69 -1.70
C HIS A 141 -2.00 10.40 -1.41
N SER A 142 -0.83 10.51 -0.81
CA SER A 142 0.07 9.39 -0.51
C SER A 142 0.33 9.22 0.98
N ALA A 143 0.31 7.97 1.46
CA ALA A 143 0.73 7.63 2.82
C ALA A 143 1.71 6.46 2.82
N LEU A 144 2.90 6.69 3.37
CA LEU A 144 3.90 5.65 3.60
C LEU A 144 3.63 4.94 4.92
N VAL A 145 3.54 3.62 4.91
CA VAL A 145 3.54 2.84 6.15
C VAL A 145 4.94 2.30 6.45
N LEU A 146 5.35 2.31 7.73
CA LEU A 146 6.68 1.88 8.16
C LEU A 146 6.80 0.36 8.37
N THR A 147 5.74 -0.39 8.10
CA THR A 147 5.76 -1.86 8.00
C THR A 147 6.45 -2.29 6.70
N GLY A 148 6.75 -3.59 6.55
CA GLY A 148 7.42 -4.10 5.36
C GLY A 148 8.75 -3.39 5.09
N TYR A 149 8.89 -2.84 3.88
CA TYR A 149 10.07 -2.05 3.46
C TYR A 149 9.95 -0.54 3.78
N GLY A 150 8.93 -0.11 4.52
CA GLY A 150 8.62 1.30 4.69
C GLY A 150 9.74 2.16 5.30
N ARG A 151 10.55 1.61 6.20
CA ARG A 151 11.70 2.34 6.76
C ARG A 151 12.77 2.62 5.69
N GLN A 152 13.10 1.64 4.85
CA GLN A 152 14.02 1.82 3.72
C GLN A 152 13.43 2.76 2.67
N ALA A 153 12.13 2.64 2.41
CA ALA A 153 11.42 3.54 1.48
C ALA A 153 11.41 4.99 1.96
N LEU A 154 11.29 5.24 3.26
CA LEU A 154 11.37 6.59 3.83
C LEU A 154 12.75 7.22 3.59
N GLU A 155 13.82 6.46 3.82
CA GLU A 155 15.17 6.93 3.55
C GLU A 155 15.40 7.21 2.06
N LEU A 156 14.96 6.30 1.19
CA LEU A 156 15.02 6.49 -0.26
C LEU A 156 14.18 7.72 -0.71
N ALA A 157 13.04 7.97 -0.08
CA ALA A 157 12.20 9.14 -0.35
C ALA A 157 12.97 10.43 -0.08
N ARG A 158 13.65 10.52 1.08
CA ARG A 158 14.48 11.68 1.45
C ARG A 158 15.60 11.92 0.43
N GLN A 159 16.32 10.87 0.04
CA GLN A 159 17.40 10.95 -0.94
C GLN A 159 16.91 11.42 -2.32
N ARG A 160 15.68 11.06 -2.71
CA ARG A 160 15.07 11.43 -3.99
C ARG A 160 14.25 12.72 -3.94
N GLY A 161 14.20 13.42 -2.82
CA GLY A 161 13.39 14.63 -2.65
C GLY A 161 11.87 14.35 -2.80
N PHE A 162 11.43 13.11 -2.55
CA PHE A 162 10.02 12.76 -2.52
C PHE A 162 9.50 12.85 -1.08
N GLN A 163 8.42 13.60 -0.89
CA GLN A 163 7.77 13.72 0.41
C GLN A 163 6.36 13.10 0.33
N PRO A 164 6.09 11.99 1.04
CA PRO A 164 4.73 11.49 1.23
C PRO A 164 3.88 12.53 1.98
N ASP A 165 2.57 12.58 1.70
CA ASP A 165 1.67 13.46 2.47
C ASP A 165 1.57 13.04 3.94
N TYR A 166 1.78 11.75 4.21
CA TYR A 166 1.82 11.21 5.57
C TYR A 166 2.77 10.01 5.69
N VAL A 167 3.40 9.90 6.86
CA VAL A 167 4.19 8.71 7.25
C VAL A 167 3.54 8.11 8.50
N ALA A 168 3.14 6.86 8.42
CA ALA A 168 2.42 6.14 9.46
C ALA A 168 3.20 4.90 9.93
N ASP A 169 3.14 4.57 11.21
CA ASP A 169 3.77 3.35 11.73
C ASP A 169 3.21 2.08 11.08
N ASN A 170 1.92 2.09 10.73
CA ASN A 170 1.19 0.95 10.17
C ASN A 170 -0.09 1.40 9.45
N LEU A 171 -0.76 0.46 8.79
CA LEU A 171 -1.99 0.74 8.03
C LEU A 171 -3.11 1.34 8.92
N TYR A 172 -3.19 0.98 10.20
CA TYR A 172 -4.25 1.51 11.05
C TYR A 172 -4.05 2.99 11.35
N SER A 173 -2.82 3.42 11.62
CA SER A 173 -2.48 4.86 11.79
C SER A 173 -2.72 5.64 10.50
N ALA A 174 -2.37 5.07 9.34
CA ALA A 174 -2.70 5.67 8.04
C ALA A 174 -4.21 5.82 7.85
N ALA A 175 -5.00 4.80 8.19
CA ALA A 175 -6.46 4.84 8.08
C ALA A 175 -7.08 5.91 8.99
N GLN A 176 -6.57 6.09 10.22
CA GLN A 176 -7.01 7.16 11.12
C GLN A 176 -6.77 8.55 10.52
N TRP A 177 -5.57 8.78 9.97
CA TRP A 177 -5.24 10.03 9.31
C TRP A 177 -6.13 10.31 8.09
N ILE A 178 -6.36 9.29 7.24
CA ILE A 178 -7.22 9.40 6.05
C ILE A 178 -8.66 9.80 6.46
N VAL A 179 -9.20 9.16 7.48
CA VAL A 179 -10.55 9.45 7.97
C VAL A 179 -10.63 10.88 8.51
N GLN A 180 -9.69 11.30 9.34
CA GLN A 180 -9.66 12.66 9.89
C GLN A 180 -9.59 13.72 8.79
N ARG A 181 -8.79 13.53 7.73
CA ARG A 181 -8.74 14.45 6.59
C ARG A 181 -10.00 14.39 5.74
N GLY A 182 -10.51 13.19 5.50
CA GLY A 182 -11.72 12.99 4.69
C GLY A 182 -12.98 13.56 5.31
N ASP A 183 -13.05 13.63 6.64
CA ASP A 183 -14.13 14.26 7.38
C ASP A 183 -13.93 15.80 7.48
N SER A 184 -12.68 16.29 7.32
CA SER A 184 -12.31 17.72 7.42
C SER A 184 -12.62 18.53 6.18
N THR A 185 -13.12 17.96 5.09
CA THR A 185 -13.59 18.76 3.92
C THR A 185 -14.83 19.62 4.24
N TYR A 186 -15.27 19.64 5.49
CA TYR A 186 -16.29 20.54 6.01
C TYR A 186 -15.77 21.66 6.91
N VAL A 187 -14.46 21.79 7.17
CA VAL A 187 -13.90 22.90 7.96
C VAL A 187 -12.61 23.40 7.30
N THR A 188 -12.62 24.68 6.97
CA THR A 188 -11.57 25.49 6.36
C THR A 188 -10.24 25.48 7.12
N CYS A 189 -9.15 25.48 6.34
CA CYS A 189 -7.78 25.91 6.64
C CYS A 189 -7.34 26.05 8.10
N SER A 190 -6.37 25.20 8.52
CA SER A 190 -5.18 25.64 9.24
C SER A 190 -4.21 24.48 9.47
N ASP A 191 -2.95 24.74 9.11
CA ASP A 191 -1.66 24.10 9.42
C ASP A 191 -1.47 22.57 9.45
N PRO A 192 -0.37 22.09 8.81
CA PRO A 192 0.04 20.69 8.92
C PRO A 192 0.51 20.38 10.34
N PRO A 193 0.20 19.19 10.89
CA PRO A 193 0.72 18.78 12.18
C PRO A 193 2.23 18.57 12.10
N ALA A 194 2.94 19.14 13.09
CA ALA A 194 4.38 19.05 13.26
C ALA A 194 4.85 17.58 13.36
N VAL A 195 5.97 17.30 12.73
CA VAL A 195 6.71 16.04 12.89
C VAL A 195 7.18 15.96 14.33
N PRO A 196 6.92 14.86 15.07
CA PRO A 196 7.48 14.68 16.41
C PRO A 196 8.99 14.59 16.33
N SER A 197 9.69 15.55 16.93
CA SER A 197 11.13 15.53 17.13
C SER A 197 11.43 14.87 18.48
N ASP A 198 11.65 13.57 18.50
CA ASP A 198 12.31 12.90 19.62
C ASP A 198 13.40 11.94 19.10
N PRO A 199 14.70 12.23 19.34
CA PRO A 199 15.80 11.42 18.84
C PRO A 199 16.27 10.31 19.82
N SER A 200 15.54 9.96 20.85
CA SER A 200 16.07 9.17 21.95
C SER A 200 15.45 7.78 22.15
N VAL A 201 15.36 6.95 21.10
CA VAL A 201 15.21 5.48 21.31
C VAL A 201 15.92 4.72 20.19
N ILE A 202 17.18 4.29 20.46
CA ILE A 202 17.89 3.32 19.64
C ILE A 202 17.87 1.98 20.38
N PRO A 203 17.26 0.92 19.84
CA PRO A 203 17.60 -0.44 20.25
C PRO A 203 18.64 -1.05 19.29
N SER A 204 19.54 -1.77 19.91
CA SER A 204 20.73 -2.49 19.44
C SER A 204 20.53 -3.32 18.16
N ALA A 205 21.62 -3.33 17.36
CA ALA A 205 21.80 -3.98 16.07
C ALA A 205 21.55 -5.50 16.06
N ALA A 206 20.74 -5.96 15.13
CA ALA A 206 20.74 -7.34 14.63
C ALA A 206 21.47 -7.40 13.28
N LYS A 207 22.30 -8.40 13.10
CA LYS A 207 23.24 -8.60 11.97
C LYS A 207 22.52 -8.62 10.61
N GLU A 208 22.98 -7.77 9.73
CA GLU A 208 22.52 -7.67 8.33
C GLU A 208 23.17 -8.74 7.45
N SER A 209 22.36 -9.33 6.56
CA SER A 209 22.80 -9.99 5.34
C SER A 209 22.91 -8.95 4.22
N PRO A 210 23.86 -9.03 3.28
CA PRO A 210 24.11 -7.98 2.31
C PRO A 210 22.95 -7.82 1.31
N PRO A 211 22.71 -6.59 0.80
CA PRO A 211 21.64 -6.32 -0.15
C PRO A 211 21.98 -6.88 -1.52
N ASP A 212 20.97 -7.43 -2.19
CA ASP A 212 20.98 -7.84 -3.59
C ASP A 212 21.18 -6.62 -4.50
N GLU A 213 22.29 -6.57 -5.22
CA GLU A 213 22.71 -5.47 -6.10
C GLU A 213 21.81 -5.25 -7.34
N SER A 214 20.71 -5.98 -7.50
CA SER A 214 19.83 -5.88 -8.67
C SER A 214 18.87 -4.67 -8.69
N ILE A 215 19.02 -3.71 -7.75
CA ILE A 215 18.13 -2.52 -7.66
C ILE A 215 18.82 -1.22 -8.16
N VAL A 216 19.97 -1.29 -8.78
CA VAL A 216 20.64 -0.10 -9.32
C VAL A 216 20.61 -0.12 -10.83
N ARG A 217 19.64 0.56 -11.44
CA ARG A 217 19.68 1.39 -12.65
C ARG A 217 18.25 1.65 -13.16
N LEU A 218 17.76 2.76 -12.92
CA LEU A 218 17.14 3.86 -13.69
C LEU A 218 16.53 4.85 -12.73
#